data_4266315da5bf18cf19302cf0288d5a19
#
_entry.id   4266315da5bf18cf19302cf0288d5a19
#
_cell.length_a   1.000
_cell.length_b   1.000
_cell.length_c   1.000
_cell.angle_alpha   90.00
_cell.angle_beta   90.00
_cell.angle_gamma   90.00
#
_symmetry.space_group_name_H-M   'P 1'
#
loop_
_entity.id
_entity.type
_entity.pdbx_description
1 polymer ?
#
loop_
_entity_poly.entity_id
_entity_poly.type
_entity_poly.pdbx_seq_one_letter_code
_entity_poly.pdbx_strand_id
1 'polypeptide(L)'
;PMDSENNKVFYTNPVEASQASLRIDKYIAGEIRDFSRAQVQRLIEEGFVFADDEVILDKNHKTRIGDVYQVNLPEPKEAAPQAENIPLDILYEDSDLIVVNKPAGMTVHPAAGVYTGTLVNALLYHCRDSLSGIGGVARPGIVHRIDRNTSGILVAAKNDIAHRGLAEQFFYHTIERTYYAVVYGIPSPEQGTITGNIARSPYDRKKMAIVQNGGKTATTHYKTIETYKKAAALVQCNLETGRTHQIRVHMSSIGCNLVGDDVYTKAKKSTINLPEPLKSFVNTFPRQALHAYSLGFEPVS
;
A
#
# COMPACT_ATOMS: atom_id res chain seq x y z
N PRO A 1 9.98 32.38 -0.21
CA PRO A 1 10.59 31.24 0.42
C PRO A 1 10.45 30.07 -0.51
N MET A 2 11.58 29.67 -1.06
CA MET A 2 11.68 28.71 -2.13
C MET A 2 11.49 27.30 -1.60
N ASP A 3 10.60 26.59 -2.23
CA ASP A 3 10.37 25.18 -2.05
C ASP A 3 11.67 24.44 -2.30
N SER A 4 12.20 23.78 -1.29
CA SER A 4 13.29 22.85 -1.43
C SER A 4 12.77 21.62 -2.13
N GLU A 5 12.87 21.58 -3.46
CA GLU A 5 12.67 20.40 -4.26
C GLU A 5 13.64 19.31 -3.76
N ASN A 6 13.09 18.26 -3.23
CA ASN A 6 13.81 17.10 -2.70
C ASN A 6 14.28 16.19 -3.86
N ASN A 7 14.99 16.78 -4.83
CA ASN A 7 15.57 16.01 -5.92
C ASN A 7 16.73 15.18 -5.39
N LYS A 8 16.66 13.88 -5.53
CA LYS A 8 17.81 13.00 -5.26
C LYS A 8 18.89 13.23 -6.32
N VAL A 9 20.07 13.60 -5.87
CA VAL A 9 21.24 13.84 -6.72
C VAL A 9 22.27 12.75 -6.47
N PHE A 10 22.74 12.12 -7.53
CA PHE A 10 23.78 11.09 -7.49
C PHE A 10 25.00 11.57 -8.27
N TYR A 11 26.18 11.19 -7.82
CA TYR A 11 27.44 11.48 -8.53
C TYR A 11 28.19 10.19 -8.81
N THR A 12 28.83 10.10 -9.96
CA THR A 12 29.77 9.03 -10.27
C THR A 12 31.15 9.35 -9.65
N ASN A 13 32.00 8.34 -9.57
CA ASN A 13 33.43 8.58 -9.39
C ASN A 13 34.00 9.26 -10.67
N PRO A 14 35.16 9.91 -10.58
CA PRO A 14 35.87 10.38 -11.78
C PRO A 14 36.20 9.22 -12.72
N VAL A 15 36.05 9.44 -14.01
CA VAL A 15 36.38 8.44 -15.03
C VAL A 15 37.86 8.14 -15.02
N GLU A 16 38.23 6.89 -14.82
CA GLU A 16 39.62 6.41 -14.89
C GLU A 16 40.06 6.12 -16.36
N ALA A 17 41.36 5.98 -16.58
CA ALA A 17 41.92 5.71 -17.90
C ALA A 17 41.34 4.43 -18.54
N SER A 18 41.09 3.37 -17.72
CA SER A 18 40.49 2.11 -18.17
C SER A 18 39.01 2.23 -18.56
N GLN A 19 38.37 3.32 -18.17
CA GLN A 19 36.95 3.59 -18.37
C GLN A 19 36.69 4.69 -19.42
N ALA A 20 37.77 5.22 -20.03
CA ALA A 20 37.64 6.20 -21.09
C ALA A 20 37.00 5.62 -22.36
N SER A 21 36.30 6.46 -23.10
CA SER A 21 35.62 6.08 -24.33
C SER A 21 34.51 5.04 -24.21
N LEU A 22 34.04 4.75 -22.99
CA LEU A 22 32.83 3.96 -22.77
C LEU A 22 31.58 4.79 -23.10
N ARG A 23 30.50 4.12 -23.41
CA ARG A 23 29.20 4.80 -23.50
C ARG A 23 28.80 5.27 -22.11
N ILE A 24 28.31 6.51 -22.01
CA ILE A 24 27.90 7.10 -20.74
C ILE A 24 26.85 6.30 -20.01
N ASP A 25 25.87 5.72 -20.73
CA ASP A 25 24.81 4.91 -20.13
C ASP A 25 25.36 3.64 -19.45
N LYS A 26 26.39 3.04 -20.06
CA LYS A 26 27.08 1.87 -19.48
C LYS A 26 27.91 2.27 -18.26
N TYR A 27 28.62 3.38 -18.34
CA TYR A 27 29.45 3.87 -17.26
C TYR A 27 28.60 4.21 -16.02
N ILE A 28 27.57 5.05 -16.18
CA ILE A 28 26.73 5.48 -15.07
C ILE A 28 26.00 4.29 -14.42
N ALA A 29 25.45 3.36 -15.22
CA ALA A 29 24.81 2.17 -14.67
C ALA A 29 25.77 1.23 -13.94
N GLY A 30 27.05 1.24 -14.29
CA GLY A 30 28.10 0.51 -13.58
C GLY A 30 28.51 1.15 -12.26
N GLU A 31 28.54 2.48 -12.20
CA GLU A 31 28.95 3.25 -11.02
C GLU A 31 27.81 3.42 -10.01
N ILE A 32 26.59 3.62 -10.49
CA ILE A 32 25.41 3.85 -9.65
C ILE A 32 24.46 2.67 -9.80
N ARG A 33 24.54 1.73 -8.87
CA ARG A 33 23.80 0.47 -8.91
C ARG A 33 22.27 0.62 -8.84
N ASP A 34 21.79 1.78 -8.41
CA ASP A 34 20.36 2.09 -8.31
C ASP A 34 19.68 2.20 -9.69
N PHE A 35 20.44 2.35 -10.76
CA PHE A 35 19.93 2.54 -12.12
C PHE A 35 20.29 1.39 -13.06
N SER A 36 19.30 0.94 -13.83
CA SER A 36 19.54 0.13 -15.01
C SER A 36 20.01 1.00 -16.19
N ARG A 37 20.66 0.39 -17.20
CA ARG A 37 21.05 1.13 -18.42
C ARG A 37 19.86 1.80 -19.10
N ALA A 38 18.71 1.13 -19.15
CA ALA A 38 17.49 1.68 -19.76
C ALA A 38 16.99 2.92 -19.01
N GLN A 39 17.07 2.91 -17.68
CA GLN A 39 16.72 4.08 -16.86
C GLN A 39 17.70 5.24 -17.10
N VAL A 40 19.01 4.95 -17.18
CA VAL A 40 20.03 5.98 -17.46
C VAL A 40 19.80 6.59 -18.84
N GLN A 41 19.52 5.79 -19.87
CA GLN A 41 19.22 6.28 -21.22
C GLN A 41 18.04 7.24 -21.22
N ARG A 42 16.97 6.91 -20.51
CA ARG A 42 15.79 7.77 -20.37
C ARG A 42 16.12 9.07 -19.63
N LEU A 43 16.87 9.00 -18.53
CA LEU A 43 17.31 10.19 -17.80
C LEU A 43 18.20 11.12 -18.63
N ILE A 44 19.05 10.56 -19.51
CA ILE A 44 19.84 11.34 -20.47
C ILE A 44 18.92 12.06 -21.47
N GLU A 45 17.99 11.34 -22.09
CA GLU A 45 17.06 11.89 -23.07
C GLU A 45 16.14 12.97 -22.47
N GLU A 46 15.78 12.84 -21.19
CA GLU A 46 14.95 13.79 -20.45
C GLU A 46 15.73 14.98 -19.85
N GLY A 47 17.07 15.01 -19.97
CA GLY A 47 17.91 16.12 -19.54
C GLY A 47 18.27 16.12 -18.06
N PHE A 48 18.31 14.96 -17.41
CA PHE A 48 18.63 14.82 -15.99
C PHE A 48 20.08 14.37 -15.72
N VAL A 49 20.91 14.29 -16.73
CA VAL A 49 22.33 13.91 -16.61
C VAL A 49 23.22 15.06 -17.02
N PHE A 50 24.22 15.35 -16.20
CA PHE A 50 25.13 16.48 -16.36
C PHE A 50 26.58 16.03 -16.24
N ALA A 51 27.45 16.73 -16.96
CA ALA A 51 28.90 16.73 -16.75
C ALA A 51 29.37 18.17 -16.66
N ASP A 52 30.08 18.54 -15.58
CA ASP A 52 30.58 19.90 -15.33
C ASP A 52 29.50 20.98 -15.57
N ASP A 53 28.32 20.77 -14.96
CA ASP A 53 27.13 21.63 -15.08
C ASP A 53 26.51 21.72 -16.50
N GLU A 54 27.07 21.03 -17.49
CA GLU A 54 26.49 20.94 -18.82
C GLU A 54 25.58 19.71 -18.95
N VAL A 55 24.35 19.91 -19.45
CA VAL A 55 23.41 18.81 -19.69
C VAL A 55 23.87 17.92 -20.83
N ILE A 56 23.85 16.61 -20.61
CA ILE A 56 24.15 15.61 -21.64
C ILE A 56 22.82 15.01 -22.13
N LEU A 57 22.54 15.21 -23.42
CA LEU A 57 21.32 14.68 -24.07
C LEU A 57 21.61 13.51 -25.03
N ASP A 58 22.87 13.30 -25.39
CA ASP A 58 23.26 12.21 -26.28
C ASP A 58 23.60 10.94 -25.47
N LYS A 59 22.77 9.92 -25.57
CA LYS A 59 23.01 8.61 -24.95
C LYS A 59 24.26 7.89 -25.50
N ASN A 60 24.79 8.32 -26.65
CA ASN A 60 26.02 7.77 -27.24
C ASN A 60 27.28 8.53 -26.78
N HIS A 61 27.10 9.57 -25.96
CA HIS A 61 28.22 10.31 -25.39
C HIS A 61 29.29 9.36 -24.82
N LYS A 62 30.54 9.66 -25.08
CA LYS A 62 31.69 8.87 -24.63
C LYS A 62 32.33 9.53 -23.43
N THR A 63 32.65 8.71 -22.44
CA THR A 63 33.34 9.13 -21.23
C THR A 63 34.75 9.63 -21.53
N ARG A 64 35.20 10.66 -20.81
CA ARG A 64 36.56 11.20 -20.86
C ARG A 64 37.19 11.07 -19.48
N ILE A 65 38.51 10.84 -19.46
CA ILE A 65 39.25 10.74 -18.21
C ILE A 65 39.02 11.99 -17.35
N GLY A 66 38.68 11.76 -16.07
CA GLY A 66 38.44 12.81 -15.08
C GLY A 66 37.03 13.36 -15.03
N ASP A 67 36.17 13.04 -16.01
CA ASP A 67 34.77 13.47 -15.98
C ASP A 67 34.04 12.88 -14.77
N VAL A 68 33.22 13.70 -14.10
CA VAL A 68 32.28 13.29 -13.06
C VAL A 68 30.88 13.58 -13.58
N TYR A 69 30.03 12.55 -13.61
CA TYR A 69 28.66 12.71 -14.03
C TYR A 69 27.72 12.87 -12.83
N GLN A 70 26.83 13.83 -12.96
CA GLN A 70 25.75 14.09 -12.01
C GLN A 70 24.44 13.58 -12.62
N VAL A 71 23.68 12.81 -11.85
CA VAL A 71 22.35 12.33 -12.23
C VAL A 71 21.34 12.91 -11.26
N ASN A 72 20.46 13.75 -11.74
CA ASN A 72 19.35 14.30 -10.98
C ASN A 72 18.14 13.39 -11.19
N LEU A 73 17.68 12.73 -10.15
CA LEU A 73 16.46 11.95 -10.22
C LEU A 73 15.29 12.87 -9.84
N PRO A 74 14.43 13.26 -10.81
CA PRO A 74 13.24 14.02 -10.49
C PRO A 74 12.31 13.16 -9.62
N GLU A 75 11.63 13.78 -8.64
CA GLU A 75 10.54 13.10 -7.98
C GLU A 75 9.52 12.67 -9.03
N PRO A 76 9.00 11.44 -8.93
CA PRO A 76 7.91 11.02 -9.78
C PRO A 76 6.76 12.02 -9.59
N LYS A 77 6.44 12.81 -10.61
CA LYS A 77 5.20 13.59 -10.60
C LYS A 77 4.08 12.56 -10.52
N GLU A 78 3.44 12.48 -9.36
CA GLU A 78 2.23 11.68 -9.23
C GLU A 78 1.24 12.22 -10.25
N ALA A 79 0.94 11.41 -11.27
CA ALA A 79 -0.07 11.77 -12.24
C ALA A 79 -1.41 11.89 -11.53
N ALA A 80 -2.14 13.00 -11.74
CA ALA A 80 -3.47 13.18 -11.19
C ALA A 80 -4.39 12.06 -11.69
N PRO A 81 -5.06 11.30 -10.80
CA PRO A 81 -6.00 10.29 -11.21
C PRO A 81 -7.18 10.93 -11.94
N GLN A 82 -7.72 10.21 -12.92
CA GLN A 82 -8.87 10.68 -13.69
C GLN A 82 -10.18 10.17 -13.08
N ALA A 83 -11.23 10.99 -13.17
CA ALA A 83 -12.58 10.56 -12.81
C ALA A 83 -13.04 9.44 -13.74
N GLU A 84 -13.60 8.38 -13.17
CA GLU A 84 -14.16 7.25 -13.90
C GLU A 84 -15.56 6.92 -13.38
N ASN A 85 -16.49 6.69 -14.28
CA ASN A 85 -17.88 6.31 -13.93
C ASN A 85 -17.92 4.85 -13.48
N ILE A 86 -17.48 4.62 -12.25
CA ILE A 86 -17.52 3.30 -11.60
C ILE A 86 -18.62 3.34 -10.53
N PRO A 87 -19.58 2.40 -10.56
CA PRO A 87 -20.62 2.33 -9.53
C PRO A 87 -20.03 2.16 -8.13
N LEU A 88 -20.57 2.90 -7.16
CA LEU A 88 -20.22 2.81 -5.74
C LEU A 88 -21.40 2.29 -4.93
N ASP A 89 -21.12 1.39 -4.00
CA ASP A 89 -22.06 1.00 -2.95
C ASP A 89 -21.92 2.00 -1.79
N ILE A 90 -22.76 3.03 -1.80
CA ILE A 90 -22.72 4.13 -0.83
C ILE A 90 -23.59 3.78 0.37
N LEU A 91 -22.98 3.70 1.55
CA LEU A 91 -23.67 3.40 2.80
C LEU A 91 -24.18 4.65 3.49
N TYR A 92 -23.44 5.75 3.37
CA TYR A 92 -23.79 7.06 3.92
C TYR A 92 -23.06 8.17 3.17
N GLU A 93 -23.71 9.30 3.00
CA GLU A 93 -23.09 10.50 2.40
C GLU A 93 -23.77 11.76 2.93
N ASP A 94 -22.96 12.76 3.22
CA ASP A 94 -23.40 14.12 3.51
C ASP A 94 -22.47 15.15 2.83
N SER A 95 -22.50 16.41 3.24
CA SER A 95 -21.63 17.44 2.68
C SER A 95 -20.14 17.28 3.05
N ASP A 96 -19.84 16.54 4.12
CA ASP A 96 -18.51 16.47 4.71
C ASP A 96 -17.77 15.18 4.35
N LEU A 97 -18.49 14.07 4.27
CA LEU A 97 -17.88 12.75 4.05
C LEU A 97 -18.78 11.81 3.26
N ILE A 98 -18.17 10.75 2.76
CA ILE A 98 -18.83 9.64 2.09
C ILE A 98 -18.31 8.32 2.65
N VAL A 99 -19.22 7.40 2.95
CA VAL A 99 -18.92 6.04 3.42
C VAL A 99 -19.35 5.05 2.36
N VAL A 100 -18.42 4.21 1.93
CA VAL A 100 -18.67 3.23 0.88
C VAL A 100 -18.37 1.82 1.37
N ASN A 101 -19.02 0.83 0.77
CA ASN A 101 -18.65 -0.57 0.88
C ASN A 101 -17.76 -0.93 -0.32
N LYS A 102 -16.45 -0.91 -0.13
CA LYS A 102 -15.51 -1.22 -1.19
C LYS A 102 -15.58 -2.70 -1.55
N PRO A 103 -15.73 -3.06 -2.83
CA PRO A 103 -15.63 -4.45 -3.25
C PRO A 103 -14.19 -4.97 -3.12
N ALA A 104 -14.04 -6.27 -2.94
CA ALA A 104 -12.75 -6.93 -3.11
C ALA A 104 -12.28 -6.82 -4.57
N GLY A 105 -10.98 -6.72 -4.79
CA GLY A 105 -10.39 -6.54 -6.11
C GLY A 105 -10.16 -5.08 -6.50
N MET A 106 -10.76 -4.13 -5.80
CA MET A 106 -10.58 -2.69 -6.03
C MET A 106 -9.48 -2.12 -5.13
N THR A 107 -8.47 -1.51 -5.74
CA THR A 107 -7.44 -0.74 -5.04
C THR A 107 -8.02 0.61 -4.58
N VAL A 108 -7.64 1.09 -3.41
CA VAL A 108 -8.17 2.35 -2.86
C VAL A 108 -7.69 3.56 -3.67
N HIS A 109 -6.41 3.67 -3.91
CA HIS A 109 -5.82 4.80 -4.64
C HIS A 109 -4.76 4.33 -5.64
N PRO A 110 -4.45 5.11 -6.69
CA PRO A 110 -3.42 4.77 -7.65
C PRO A 110 -2.08 4.45 -6.98
N ALA A 111 -1.41 3.44 -7.50
CA ALA A 111 -0.10 2.99 -7.08
C ALA A 111 0.67 2.48 -8.31
N ALA A 112 1.94 2.13 -8.14
CA ALA A 112 2.76 1.58 -9.22
C ALA A 112 2.07 0.38 -9.90
N GLY A 113 1.80 0.51 -11.19
CA GLY A 113 1.11 -0.49 -12.01
C GLY A 113 -0.42 -0.47 -11.97
N VAL A 114 -1.04 0.39 -11.15
CA VAL A 114 -2.51 0.52 -11.06
C VAL A 114 -2.88 1.99 -11.05
N TYR A 115 -3.29 2.52 -12.19
CA TYR A 115 -3.62 3.95 -12.37
C TYR A 115 -5.09 4.21 -12.68
N THR A 116 -5.86 3.16 -12.91
CA THR A 116 -7.30 3.21 -13.26
C THR A 116 -8.07 2.18 -12.45
N GLY A 117 -9.39 2.33 -12.40
CA GLY A 117 -10.28 1.40 -11.71
C GLY A 117 -10.19 1.44 -10.19
N THR A 118 -9.57 2.46 -9.61
CA THR A 118 -9.43 2.59 -8.15
C THR A 118 -10.65 3.25 -7.52
N LEU A 119 -10.76 3.13 -6.21
CA LEU A 119 -11.81 3.84 -5.46
C LEU A 119 -11.71 5.36 -5.67
N VAL A 120 -10.51 5.92 -5.71
CA VAL A 120 -10.28 7.35 -5.97
C VAL A 120 -10.84 7.76 -7.33
N ASN A 121 -10.63 6.96 -8.40
CA ASN A 121 -11.21 7.25 -9.70
C ASN A 121 -12.75 7.32 -9.64
N ALA A 122 -13.37 6.39 -8.92
CA ALA A 122 -14.82 6.37 -8.72
C ALA A 122 -15.31 7.55 -7.87
N LEU A 123 -14.61 7.90 -6.80
CA LEU A 123 -14.92 9.03 -5.93
C LEU A 123 -14.80 10.37 -6.67
N LEU A 124 -13.79 10.54 -7.49
CA LEU A 124 -13.61 11.74 -8.32
C LEU A 124 -14.79 11.95 -9.26
N TYR A 125 -15.33 10.90 -9.84
CA TYR A 125 -16.52 10.98 -10.69
C TYR A 125 -17.77 11.33 -9.88
N HIS A 126 -18.01 10.61 -8.77
CA HIS A 126 -19.21 10.77 -7.95
C HIS A 126 -19.24 12.12 -7.21
N CYS A 127 -18.14 12.46 -6.54
CA CYS A 127 -18.04 13.67 -5.71
C CYS A 127 -17.64 14.91 -6.51
N ARG A 128 -17.14 14.73 -7.73
CA ARG A 128 -16.62 15.84 -8.56
C ARG A 128 -15.59 16.68 -7.80
N ASP A 129 -15.80 17.98 -7.70
CA ASP A 129 -14.87 18.93 -7.07
C ASP A 129 -14.93 18.97 -5.53
N SER A 130 -15.76 18.12 -4.92
CA SER A 130 -15.99 18.15 -3.47
C SER A 130 -15.01 17.30 -2.64
N LEU A 131 -14.11 16.51 -3.25
CA LEU A 131 -13.12 15.75 -2.50
C LEU A 131 -12.02 16.64 -1.92
N SER A 132 -11.60 16.35 -0.67
CA SER A 132 -10.48 17.05 -0.04
C SER A 132 -9.16 16.78 -0.76
N GLY A 133 -8.38 17.84 -1.04
CA GLY A 133 -7.06 17.76 -1.64
C GLY A 133 -5.91 17.55 -0.65
N ILE A 134 -6.16 17.53 0.66
CA ILE A 134 -5.10 17.48 1.70
C ILE A 134 -4.22 16.23 1.58
N GLY A 135 -4.79 15.08 1.18
CA GLY A 135 -4.06 13.83 1.01
C GLY A 135 -3.08 13.80 -0.18
N GLY A 136 -3.02 14.89 -0.97
CA GLY A 136 -2.19 14.99 -2.18
C GLY A 136 -2.94 14.62 -3.45
N VAL A 137 -2.26 14.77 -4.58
CA VAL A 137 -2.85 14.64 -5.93
C VAL A 137 -3.38 13.23 -6.19
N ALA A 138 -2.65 12.20 -5.75
CA ALA A 138 -3.02 10.80 -6.00
C ALA A 138 -4.06 10.25 -5.02
N ARG A 139 -4.34 10.94 -3.92
CA ARG A 139 -5.17 10.46 -2.81
C ARG A 139 -6.23 11.45 -2.34
N PRO A 140 -6.96 12.13 -3.24
CA PRO A 140 -7.96 13.10 -2.82
C PRO A 140 -9.02 12.44 -1.91
N GLY A 141 -9.27 13.03 -0.75
CA GLY A 141 -10.24 12.55 0.22
C GLY A 141 -9.87 11.32 1.03
N ILE A 142 -8.74 10.68 0.76
CA ILE A 142 -8.35 9.41 1.40
C ILE A 142 -7.66 9.67 2.74
N VAL A 143 -8.26 9.18 3.82
CA VAL A 143 -7.75 9.27 5.19
C VAL A 143 -7.29 7.93 5.76
N HIS A 144 -7.68 6.83 5.15
CA HIS A 144 -7.23 5.47 5.45
C HIS A 144 -7.39 4.55 4.24
N ARG A 145 -6.91 3.33 4.38
CA ARG A 145 -6.98 2.33 3.30
C ARG A 145 -7.21 0.93 3.84
N ILE A 146 -7.80 0.11 3.01
CA ILE A 146 -7.86 -1.35 3.16
C ILE A 146 -7.24 -2.00 1.92
N ASP A 147 -6.78 -3.23 2.05
CA ASP A 147 -6.10 -3.95 0.97
C ASP A 147 -7.02 -4.14 -0.26
N ARG A 148 -6.41 -4.28 -1.43
CA ARG A 148 -7.13 -4.49 -2.69
C ARG A 148 -8.18 -5.59 -2.59
N ASN A 149 -7.80 -6.75 -2.07
CA ASN A 149 -8.67 -7.93 -1.97
C ASN A 149 -9.41 -8.03 -0.62
N THR A 150 -9.37 -7.00 0.20
CA THR A 150 -10.23 -6.84 1.38
C THR A 150 -11.45 -6.03 1.00
N SER A 151 -12.63 -6.53 1.32
CA SER A 151 -13.90 -5.81 1.14
C SER A 151 -14.28 -5.05 2.39
N GLY A 152 -15.18 -4.09 2.25
CA GLY A 152 -15.87 -3.48 3.38
C GLY A 152 -15.80 -1.97 3.46
N ILE A 153 -16.12 -1.47 4.64
CA ILE A 153 -16.38 -0.06 4.92
C ILE A 153 -15.11 0.78 4.85
N LEU A 154 -15.21 1.88 4.12
CA LEU A 154 -14.18 2.90 4.03
C LEU A 154 -14.84 4.29 4.00
N VAL A 155 -14.28 5.24 4.74
CA VAL A 155 -14.71 6.64 4.74
C VAL A 155 -13.74 7.52 3.96
N ALA A 156 -14.25 8.45 3.17
CA ALA A 156 -13.49 9.48 2.48
C ALA A 156 -14.02 10.87 2.83
N ALA A 157 -13.13 11.85 2.85
CA ALA A 157 -13.45 13.23 3.18
C ALA A 157 -13.80 14.03 1.93
N LYS A 158 -14.92 14.77 1.97
CA LYS A 158 -15.39 15.61 0.87
C LYS A 158 -14.90 17.07 0.99
N ASN A 159 -14.40 17.46 2.16
CA ASN A 159 -13.80 18.78 2.39
C ASN A 159 -12.62 18.69 3.38
N ASP A 160 -11.87 19.78 3.48
CA ASP A 160 -10.64 19.81 4.27
C ASP A 160 -10.87 19.72 5.78
N ILE A 161 -11.98 20.26 6.28
CA ILE A 161 -12.33 20.21 7.70
C ILE A 161 -12.57 18.74 8.10
N ALA A 162 -13.41 18.04 7.34
CA ALA A 162 -13.65 16.62 7.57
C ALA A 162 -12.38 15.77 7.42
N HIS A 163 -11.53 16.09 6.44
CA HIS A 163 -10.25 15.39 6.24
C HIS A 163 -9.36 15.51 7.48
N ARG A 164 -9.17 16.74 8.00
CA ARG A 164 -8.37 16.95 9.22
C ARG A 164 -8.96 16.24 10.42
N GLY A 165 -10.27 16.34 10.62
CA GLY A 165 -10.96 15.70 11.75
C GLY A 165 -10.83 14.17 11.71
N LEU A 166 -11.05 13.54 10.56
CA LEU A 166 -10.89 12.11 10.39
C LEU A 166 -9.43 11.68 10.53
N ALA A 167 -8.50 12.39 9.89
CA ALA A 167 -7.07 12.09 9.98
C ALA A 167 -6.55 12.17 11.42
N GLU A 168 -7.02 13.14 12.21
CA GLU A 168 -6.71 13.26 13.63
C GLU A 168 -7.21 12.06 14.43
N GLN A 169 -8.44 11.62 14.19
CA GLN A 169 -9.00 10.43 14.87
C GLN A 169 -8.23 9.16 14.50
N PHE A 170 -7.79 8.99 13.25
CA PHE A 170 -6.90 7.90 12.87
C PHE A 170 -5.55 7.98 13.55
N PHE A 171 -4.97 9.17 13.63
CA PHE A 171 -3.67 9.41 14.26
C PHE A 171 -3.68 9.06 15.76
N TYR A 172 -4.71 9.51 16.49
CA TYR A 172 -4.86 9.23 17.92
C TYR A 172 -5.53 7.88 18.23
N HIS A 173 -5.83 7.08 17.20
CA HIS A 173 -6.44 5.76 17.34
C HIS A 173 -7.79 5.76 18.08
N THR A 174 -8.58 6.80 17.90
CA THR A 174 -9.92 6.93 18.47
C THR A 174 -11.02 6.35 17.59
N ILE A 175 -10.69 6.01 16.34
CA ILE A 175 -11.62 5.35 15.42
C ILE A 175 -11.79 3.87 15.79
N GLU A 176 -13.03 3.47 15.94
CA GLU A 176 -13.37 2.05 16.14
C GLU A 176 -13.42 1.33 14.80
N ARG A 177 -12.64 0.29 14.64
CA ARG A 177 -12.58 -0.54 13.44
C ARG A 177 -12.78 -1.99 13.77
N THR A 178 -13.86 -2.57 13.23
CA THR A 178 -14.17 -3.99 13.40
C THR A 178 -14.09 -4.70 12.05
N TYR A 179 -13.31 -5.77 12.01
CA TYR A 179 -13.19 -6.67 10.87
C TYR A 179 -13.66 -8.06 11.24
N TYR A 180 -14.14 -8.80 10.24
CA TYR A 180 -14.33 -10.25 10.36
C TYR A 180 -13.36 -10.97 9.42
N ALA A 181 -12.76 -12.02 9.94
CA ALA A 181 -11.85 -12.90 9.21
C ALA A 181 -12.27 -14.35 9.38
N VAL A 182 -12.17 -15.14 8.32
CA VAL A 182 -12.23 -16.59 8.41
C VAL A 182 -10.81 -17.12 8.34
N VAL A 183 -10.41 -17.86 9.35
CA VAL A 183 -9.04 -18.37 9.51
C VAL A 183 -9.01 -19.88 9.55
N TYR A 184 -7.87 -20.47 9.15
CA TYR A 184 -7.59 -21.88 9.40
C TYR A 184 -7.23 -22.10 10.86
N GLY A 185 -7.72 -23.22 11.43
CA GLY A 185 -7.52 -23.54 12.83
C GLY A 185 -8.39 -22.69 13.76
N ILE A 186 -8.12 -22.82 15.03
CA ILE A 186 -8.81 -22.06 16.09
C ILE A 186 -7.73 -21.29 16.87
N PRO A 187 -7.87 -19.96 17.02
CA PRO A 187 -6.94 -19.21 17.84
C PRO A 187 -6.86 -19.76 19.29
N SER A 188 -5.65 -19.89 19.80
CA SER A 188 -5.40 -20.29 21.18
C SER A 188 -4.45 -19.29 21.85
N PRO A 189 -4.95 -18.49 22.82
CA PRO A 189 -6.32 -18.46 23.37
C PRO A 189 -7.35 -18.00 22.32
N GLU A 190 -8.62 -18.26 22.58
CA GLU A 190 -9.73 -17.91 21.66
C GLU A 190 -9.93 -16.40 21.51
N GLN A 191 -9.47 -15.62 22.45
CA GLN A 191 -9.44 -14.16 22.39
C GLN A 191 -8.12 -13.64 22.95
N GLY A 192 -7.68 -12.50 22.45
CA GLY A 192 -6.44 -11.90 22.93
C GLY A 192 -6.05 -10.66 22.16
N THR A 193 -4.84 -10.21 22.44
CA THR A 193 -4.22 -9.05 21.80
C THR A 193 -2.90 -9.47 21.18
N ILE A 194 -2.72 -9.15 19.90
CA ILE A 194 -1.47 -9.37 19.20
C ILE A 194 -0.79 -8.01 19.04
N THR A 195 0.41 -7.89 19.59
CA THR A 195 1.29 -6.72 19.41
C THR A 195 2.54 -7.14 18.67
N GLY A 196 3.06 -6.25 17.86
CA GLY A 196 4.31 -6.50 17.14
C GLY A 196 4.50 -5.46 16.05
N ASN A 197 5.72 -4.90 15.97
CA ASN A 197 6.04 -3.92 14.95
C ASN A 197 5.99 -4.56 13.58
N ILE A 198 5.37 -3.88 12.64
CA ILE A 198 5.24 -4.36 11.27
C ILE A 198 6.12 -3.53 10.35
N ALA A 199 6.92 -4.21 9.54
CA ALA A 199 7.71 -3.64 8.47
C ALA A 199 7.65 -4.55 7.23
N ARG A 200 8.18 -4.07 6.11
CA ARG A 200 8.33 -4.91 4.93
C ARG A 200 9.29 -6.06 5.22
N SER A 201 8.92 -7.26 4.78
CA SER A 201 9.78 -8.43 4.98
C SER A 201 11.15 -8.23 4.31
N PRO A 202 12.26 -8.53 5.01
CA PRO A 202 13.60 -8.50 4.41
C PRO A 202 13.83 -9.61 3.39
N TYR A 203 13.00 -10.67 3.40
CA TYR A 203 13.14 -11.85 2.56
C TYR A 203 12.21 -11.88 1.35
N ASP A 204 11.07 -11.20 1.45
CA ASP A 204 10.05 -11.18 0.37
C ASP A 204 9.39 -9.80 0.32
N ARG A 205 9.70 -9.04 -0.72
CA ARG A 205 9.18 -7.67 -0.91
C ARG A 205 7.66 -7.57 -1.04
N LYS A 206 6.97 -8.66 -1.34
CA LYS A 206 5.51 -8.71 -1.41
C LYS A 206 4.84 -8.86 -0.05
N LYS A 207 5.63 -9.15 0.98
CA LYS A 207 5.15 -9.43 2.33
C LYS A 207 5.53 -8.34 3.31
N MET A 208 4.65 -8.17 4.29
CA MET A 208 4.96 -7.52 5.55
C MET A 208 5.33 -8.60 6.58
N ALA A 209 6.05 -8.22 7.62
CA ALA A 209 6.44 -9.13 8.70
C ALA A 209 6.47 -8.40 10.04
N ILE A 210 6.32 -9.16 11.11
CA ILE A 210 6.62 -8.70 12.46
C ILE A 210 8.14 -8.67 12.60
N VAL A 211 8.66 -7.54 13.04
CA VAL A 211 10.10 -7.30 13.21
C VAL A 211 10.41 -6.94 14.66
N GLN A 212 11.58 -7.34 15.15
CA GLN A 212 12.03 -7.01 16.50
C GLN A 212 12.60 -5.59 16.60
N ASN A 213 13.27 -5.15 15.55
CA ASN A 213 13.89 -3.83 15.47
C ASN A 213 13.30 -3.03 14.30
N GLY A 214 12.97 -1.76 14.58
CA GLY A 214 12.34 -0.90 13.59
C GLY A 214 10.87 -1.25 13.37
N GLY A 215 10.36 -0.93 12.19
CA GLY A 215 8.94 -1.09 11.87
C GLY A 215 8.03 -0.09 12.58
N LYS A 216 6.74 -0.24 12.36
CA LYS A 216 5.71 0.59 12.98
C LYS A 216 4.92 -0.24 13.98
N THR A 217 4.72 0.29 15.18
CA THR A 217 3.88 -0.35 16.21
C THR A 217 2.52 -0.74 15.65
N ALA A 218 2.10 -1.96 15.94
CA ALA A 218 0.81 -2.48 15.51
C ALA A 218 0.14 -3.29 16.62
N THR A 219 -1.15 -3.08 16.80
CA THR A 219 -1.95 -3.77 17.83
C THR A 219 -3.28 -4.20 17.23
N THR A 220 -3.55 -5.50 17.32
CA THR A 220 -4.81 -6.14 16.91
C THR A 220 -5.43 -6.87 18.09
N HIS A 221 -6.67 -6.55 18.43
CA HIS A 221 -7.49 -7.35 19.36
C HIS A 221 -8.32 -8.34 18.58
N TYR A 222 -8.35 -9.59 18.98
CA TYR A 222 -9.14 -10.61 18.32
C TYR A 222 -10.01 -11.40 19.27
N LYS A 223 -11.15 -11.86 18.78
CA LYS A 223 -12.08 -12.73 19.48
C LYS A 223 -12.67 -13.75 18.51
N THR A 224 -12.57 -15.03 18.85
CA THR A 224 -13.21 -16.10 18.10
C THR A 224 -14.71 -16.04 18.32
N ILE A 225 -15.49 -15.92 17.25
CA ILE A 225 -16.94 -15.79 17.28
C ILE A 225 -17.59 -17.16 17.08
N GLU A 226 -17.07 -17.95 16.15
CA GLU A 226 -17.60 -19.25 15.80
C GLU A 226 -16.47 -20.19 15.35
N THR A 227 -16.60 -21.46 15.63
CA THR A 227 -15.62 -22.49 15.25
C THR A 227 -16.27 -23.56 14.40
N TYR A 228 -15.49 -24.12 13.48
CA TYR A 228 -15.94 -25.11 12.50
C TYR A 228 -15.06 -26.36 12.57
N LYS A 229 -15.50 -27.36 13.32
CA LYS A 229 -14.83 -28.68 13.45
C LYS A 229 -13.33 -28.62 13.72
N LYS A 230 -12.86 -27.67 14.51
CA LYS A 230 -11.45 -27.39 14.79
C LYS A 230 -10.58 -27.06 13.53
N ALA A 231 -11.18 -27.00 12.36
CA ALA A 231 -10.46 -26.77 11.10
C ALA A 231 -10.43 -25.29 10.69
N ALA A 232 -11.45 -24.52 11.09
CA ALA A 232 -11.58 -23.11 10.78
C ALA A 232 -12.34 -22.35 11.87
N ALA A 233 -12.22 -21.03 11.87
CA ALA A 233 -12.93 -20.16 12.79
C ALA A 233 -13.31 -18.83 12.13
N LEU A 234 -14.43 -18.26 12.57
CA LEU A 234 -14.78 -16.86 12.32
C LEU A 234 -14.23 -16.03 13.48
N VAL A 235 -13.40 -15.05 13.15
CA VAL A 235 -12.70 -14.22 14.12
C VAL A 235 -13.06 -12.75 13.90
N GLN A 236 -13.45 -12.08 14.98
CA GLN A 236 -13.60 -10.63 15.02
C GLN A 236 -12.27 -10.00 15.38
N CYS A 237 -11.82 -9.03 14.57
CA CYS A 237 -10.61 -8.27 14.82
C CYS A 237 -10.94 -6.78 15.00
N ASN A 238 -10.44 -6.20 16.09
CA ASN A 238 -10.54 -4.77 16.35
C ASN A 238 -9.13 -4.16 16.32
N LEU A 239 -8.95 -3.10 15.54
CA LEU A 239 -7.65 -2.49 15.31
C LEU A 239 -7.46 -1.22 16.14
N GLU A 240 -6.35 -1.11 16.85
CA GLU A 240 -5.85 0.17 17.35
C GLU A 240 -5.05 0.90 16.24
N THR A 241 -4.27 0.18 15.48
CA THR A 241 -3.45 0.65 14.37
C THR A 241 -3.92 0.03 13.05
N GLY A 242 -3.58 0.64 11.93
CA GLY A 242 -3.94 0.15 10.59
C GLY A 242 -2.75 0.01 9.67
N ARG A 243 -1.79 -0.86 10.00
CA ARG A 243 -0.60 -1.09 9.16
C ARG A 243 -0.94 -1.98 7.97
N THR A 244 -0.16 -1.85 6.92
CA THR A 244 -0.30 -2.69 5.71
C THR A 244 -0.31 -4.17 6.08
N HIS A 245 -1.32 -4.90 5.62
CA HIS A 245 -1.52 -6.34 5.88
C HIS A 245 -1.60 -6.71 7.37
N GLN A 246 -1.93 -5.79 8.26
CA GLN A 246 -1.79 -6.00 9.71
C GLN A 246 -2.53 -7.26 10.22
N ILE A 247 -3.82 -7.41 9.94
CA ILE A 247 -4.58 -8.58 10.40
C ILE A 247 -4.02 -9.86 9.80
N ARG A 248 -3.65 -9.83 8.52
CA ARG A 248 -3.10 -10.98 7.79
C ARG A 248 -1.78 -11.45 8.42
N VAL A 249 -0.89 -10.52 8.75
CA VAL A 249 0.40 -10.80 9.40
C VAL A 249 0.21 -11.23 10.85
N HIS A 250 -0.61 -10.52 11.61
CA HIS A 250 -0.86 -10.84 13.03
C HIS A 250 -1.53 -12.20 13.21
N MET A 251 -2.56 -12.52 12.44
CA MET A 251 -3.21 -13.82 12.51
C MET A 251 -2.28 -14.96 12.08
N SER A 252 -1.43 -14.71 11.08
CA SER A 252 -0.39 -15.65 10.68
C SER A 252 0.61 -15.92 11.80
N SER A 253 0.96 -14.91 12.59
CA SER A 253 1.92 -15.04 13.71
C SER A 253 1.44 -15.95 14.84
N ILE A 254 0.13 -16.11 14.98
CA ILE A 254 -0.46 -17.05 15.94
C ILE A 254 -0.87 -18.39 15.30
N GLY A 255 -0.43 -18.64 14.08
CA GLY A 255 -0.68 -19.90 13.37
C GLY A 255 -2.07 -20.02 12.75
N CYS A 256 -2.86 -18.94 12.69
CA CYS A 256 -4.23 -18.92 12.17
C CYS A 256 -4.30 -18.06 10.89
N ASN A 257 -3.72 -18.55 9.81
CA ASN A 257 -3.72 -17.85 8.54
C ASN A 257 -5.14 -17.66 7.99
N LEU A 258 -5.39 -16.55 7.32
CA LEU A 258 -6.67 -16.30 6.67
C LEU A 258 -6.94 -17.27 5.53
N VAL A 259 -8.15 -17.77 5.45
CA VAL A 259 -8.62 -18.57 4.32
C VAL A 259 -8.53 -17.73 3.05
N GLY A 260 -8.02 -18.33 1.97
CA GLY A 260 -7.94 -17.71 0.65
C GLY A 260 -6.83 -16.66 0.47
N ASP A 261 -6.03 -16.39 1.50
CA ASP A 261 -4.88 -15.48 1.40
C ASP A 261 -3.76 -16.11 0.58
N ASP A 262 -3.51 -15.61 -0.60
CA ASP A 262 -2.50 -16.11 -1.55
C ASP A 262 -1.07 -15.68 -1.20
N VAL A 263 -0.90 -14.73 -0.30
CA VAL A 263 0.40 -14.20 0.10
C VAL A 263 0.94 -14.89 1.36
N TYR A 264 0.12 -14.99 2.42
CA TYR A 264 0.56 -15.49 3.74
C TYR A 264 0.19 -16.95 4.00
N THR A 265 -0.76 -17.50 3.26
CA THR A 265 -1.19 -18.91 3.39
C THR A 265 -0.55 -19.77 2.32
N LYS A 266 0.64 -20.32 2.61
CA LYS A 266 1.44 -21.06 1.62
C LYS A 266 0.99 -22.50 1.40
N ALA A 267 0.40 -23.14 2.40
CA ALA A 267 -0.01 -24.53 2.33
C ALA A 267 -1.50 -24.66 2.58
N LYS A 268 -2.16 -25.50 1.80
CA LYS A 268 -3.55 -25.89 2.09
C LYS A 268 -3.58 -26.61 3.44
N LYS A 269 -4.31 -26.08 4.39
CA LYS A 269 -4.57 -26.74 5.66
C LYS A 269 -5.57 -27.87 5.45
N SER A 270 -5.51 -28.91 6.30
CA SER A 270 -6.47 -29.99 6.23
C SER A 270 -7.88 -29.50 6.56
N THR A 271 -8.81 -29.73 5.67
CA THR A 271 -10.24 -29.42 5.81
C THR A 271 -11.10 -30.68 5.78
N ILE A 272 -10.48 -31.86 5.95
CA ILE A 272 -11.14 -33.16 5.82
C ILE A 272 -12.35 -33.31 6.73
N ASN A 273 -12.33 -32.69 7.90
CA ASN A 273 -13.42 -32.75 8.89
C ASN A 273 -14.51 -31.68 8.67
N LEU A 274 -14.37 -30.81 7.71
CA LEU A 274 -15.39 -29.81 7.39
C LEU A 274 -16.52 -30.45 6.57
N PRO A 275 -17.79 -30.21 6.95
CA PRO A 275 -18.91 -30.63 6.14
C PRO A 275 -19.04 -29.78 4.85
N GLU A 276 -19.67 -30.33 3.82
CA GLU A 276 -20.12 -29.56 2.67
C GLU A 276 -21.37 -28.71 3.05
N PRO A 277 -21.54 -27.49 2.49
CA PRO A 277 -20.70 -26.86 1.47
C PRO A 277 -19.49 -26.08 2.02
N LEU A 278 -19.31 -26.04 3.34
CA LEU A 278 -18.24 -25.25 3.97
C LEU A 278 -16.85 -25.69 3.53
N LYS A 279 -16.62 -27.00 3.38
CA LYS A 279 -15.34 -27.52 2.90
C LYS A 279 -14.97 -26.98 1.52
N SER A 280 -15.89 -27.05 0.57
CA SER A 280 -15.69 -26.50 -0.77
C SER A 280 -15.47 -25.01 -0.75
N PHE A 281 -16.25 -24.27 0.03
CA PHE A 281 -16.10 -22.82 0.20
C PHE A 281 -14.70 -22.46 0.71
N VAL A 282 -14.24 -23.06 1.79
CA VAL A 282 -12.92 -22.79 2.39
C VAL A 282 -11.80 -23.13 1.40
N ASN A 283 -11.91 -24.24 0.68
CA ASN A 283 -10.88 -24.72 -0.24
C ASN A 283 -10.78 -23.88 -1.53
N THR A 284 -11.83 -23.20 -1.92
CA THR A 284 -11.92 -22.48 -3.21
C THR A 284 -12.07 -20.97 -3.08
N PHE A 285 -12.14 -20.44 -1.86
CA PHE A 285 -12.31 -19.00 -1.64
C PHE A 285 -11.15 -18.22 -2.28
N PRO A 286 -11.43 -17.27 -3.20
CA PRO A 286 -10.41 -16.79 -4.14
C PRO A 286 -9.56 -15.62 -3.60
N ARG A 287 -9.77 -15.19 -2.38
CA ARG A 287 -9.12 -14.03 -1.75
C ARG A 287 -8.99 -14.22 -0.25
N GLN A 288 -8.24 -13.33 0.43
CA GLN A 288 -8.26 -13.33 1.88
C GLN A 288 -9.70 -13.13 2.38
N ALA A 289 -10.16 -14.05 3.21
CA ALA A 289 -11.48 -13.97 3.84
C ALA A 289 -11.45 -12.92 4.95
N LEU A 290 -11.49 -11.65 4.56
CA LEU A 290 -11.38 -10.48 5.41
C LEU A 290 -12.34 -9.39 4.92
N HIS A 291 -13.13 -8.89 5.87
CA HIS A 291 -14.12 -7.86 5.61
C HIS A 291 -14.08 -6.77 6.69
N ALA A 292 -13.94 -5.53 6.28
CA ALA A 292 -14.08 -4.37 7.15
C ALA A 292 -15.59 -4.16 7.41
N TYR A 293 -16.04 -4.59 8.57
CA TYR A 293 -17.47 -4.71 8.91
C TYR A 293 -18.07 -3.41 9.45
N SER A 294 -17.38 -2.75 10.38
CA SER A 294 -17.88 -1.53 10.98
C SER A 294 -16.78 -0.51 11.20
N LEU A 295 -17.16 0.76 11.15
CA LEU A 295 -16.28 1.91 11.35
C LEU A 295 -17.04 2.92 12.22
N GLY A 296 -16.49 3.24 13.41
CA GLY A 296 -17.04 4.22 14.32
C GLY A 296 -16.12 5.42 14.48
N PHE A 297 -16.65 6.61 14.32
CA PHE A 297 -15.90 7.86 14.49
C PHE A 297 -16.83 8.98 14.99
N GLU A 298 -16.21 9.99 15.62
CA GLU A 298 -16.91 11.17 16.07
C GLU A 298 -17.24 12.11 14.91
N PRO A 299 -18.29 12.93 15.01
CA PRO A 299 -18.61 13.93 14.01
C PRO A 299 -17.42 14.86 13.72
N VAL A 300 -17.26 15.28 12.46
CA VAL A 300 -16.11 16.05 11.96
C VAL A 300 -16.51 17.40 11.35
N SER A 301 -17.75 17.83 11.53
CA SER A 301 -18.27 19.13 11.06
C SER A 301 -18.18 20.21 12.12
#